data_dc19a2ea75e35f71999abcdfc5064991
#
_entry.id   dc19a2ea75e35f71999abcdfc5064991
#
_cell.length_a   1.000
_cell.length_b   1.000
_cell.length_c   1.000
_cell.angle_alpha   90.00
_cell.angle_beta   90.00
_cell.angle_gamma   90.00
#
_symmetry.space_group_name_H-M   'P 1'
#
loop_
_entity.id
_entity.type
_entity.pdbx_description
1 polymer ?
#
loop_
_entity_poly.entity_id
_entity_poly.type
_entity_poly.pdbx_seq_one_letter_code
_entity_poly.pdbx_strand_id
1 'polypeptide(L)' 'MSKENKFLIFVIEYYRNKKNLTGSEVIALFDKYNLWELANKSYFLWHIESPENFVQEIDDYISSR' A
#
# COMPACT_ATOMS: atom_id res chain seq x y z
N MET A 1 -6.48 -17.88 2.31
CA MET A 1 -5.82 -16.67 1.79
C MET A 1 -4.38 -16.65 2.25
N SER A 2 -3.46 -16.29 1.37
CA SER A 2 -2.05 -16.28 1.70
C SER A 2 -1.70 -15.14 2.67
N LYS A 3 -0.53 -15.26 3.32
CA LYS A 3 -0.05 -14.20 4.20
C LYS A 3 0.14 -12.90 3.44
N GLU A 4 0.64 -13.00 2.22
CA GLU A 4 0.87 -11.84 1.36
C GLU A 4 -0.43 -11.14 1.01
N ASN A 5 -1.48 -11.90 0.71
CA ASN A 5 -2.78 -11.32 0.37
C ASN A 5 -3.43 -10.67 1.59
N LYS A 6 -3.30 -11.29 2.76
CA LYS A 6 -3.82 -10.69 3.99
C LYS A 6 -3.10 -9.38 4.30
N PHE A 7 -1.80 -9.37 4.13
CA PHE A 7 -1.01 -8.16 4.38
C PHE A 7 -1.36 -7.07 3.37
N LEU A 8 -1.58 -7.44 2.11
CA LEU A 8 -1.95 -6.48 1.07
C LEU A 8 -3.27 -5.78 1.43
N ILE A 9 -4.24 -6.54 1.91
CA ILE A 9 -5.52 -5.96 2.36
C ILE A 9 -5.26 -4.96 3.50
N PHE A 10 -4.39 -5.32 4.43
CA PHE A 10 -4.03 -4.43 5.53
C PHE A 10 -3.39 -3.13 5.02
N VAL A 11 -2.47 -3.24 4.07
CA VAL A 11 -1.80 -2.06 3.48
C VAL A 11 -2.82 -1.14 2.84
N ILE A 12 -3.73 -1.70 2.04
CA ILE A 12 -4.75 -0.93 1.34
C ILE A 12 -5.63 -0.20 2.35
N GLU A 13 -6.12 -0.90 3.37
CA GLU A 13 -7.01 -0.31 4.36
C GLU A 13 -6.30 0.73 5.21
N TYR A 14 -5.06 0.45 5.59
CA TYR A 14 -4.29 1.41 6.39
C TYR A 14 -4.03 2.69 5.60
N TYR A 15 -3.57 2.53 4.35
CA TYR A 15 -3.28 3.68 3.49
C TYR A 15 -4.55 4.49 3.21
N ARG A 16 -5.65 3.79 2.92
CA ARG A 16 -6.94 4.44 2.66
C ARG A 16 -7.36 5.32 3.85
N ASN A 17 -7.26 4.78 5.05
CA ASN A 17 -7.66 5.51 6.26
C ASN A 17 -6.74 6.70 6.52
N LYS A 18 -5.45 6.53 6.35
CA LYS A 18 -4.48 7.62 6.58
C LYS A 18 -4.67 8.76 5.60
N LYS A 19 -5.05 8.46 4.37
CA LYS A 19 -5.22 9.47 3.33
C LYS A 19 -6.66 9.94 3.18
N ASN A 20 -7.56 9.40 3.96
CA ASN A 20 -8.97 9.77 3.93
C ASN A 20 -9.60 9.49 2.55
N LEU A 21 -9.27 8.34 1.98
CA LEU A 21 -9.74 7.95 0.66
C LEU A 21 -10.91 6.98 0.78
N THR A 22 -11.75 6.96 -0.26
CA THR A 22 -12.76 5.92 -0.39
C THR A 22 -12.10 4.64 -0.90
N GLY A 23 -12.82 3.51 -0.81
CA GLY A 23 -12.33 2.26 -1.36
C GLY A 23 -12.03 2.36 -2.85
N SER A 24 -12.93 3.01 -3.60
CA SER A 24 -12.74 3.19 -5.05
C SER A 24 -11.51 4.03 -5.35
N GLU A 25 -11.28 5.07 -4.56
CA GLU A 25 -10.13 5.95 -4.77
C GLU A 25 -8.81 5.25 -4.54
N VAL A 26 -8.71 4.45 -3.47
CA VAL A 26 -7.46 3.76 -3.17
C VAL A 26 -7.16 2.69 -4.23
N ILE A 27 -8.19 1.98 -4.69
CA ILE A 27 -8.00 0.98 -5.74
C ILE A 27 -7.54 1.63 -7.03
N ALA A 28 -8.16 2.76 -7.39
CA ALA A 28 -7.76 3.50 -8.59
C ALA A 28 -6.30 3.95 -8.51
N LEU A 29 -5.86 4.36 -7.33
CA LEU A 29 -4.49 4.79 -7.10
C LEU A 29 -3.51 3.62 -7.24
N PHE A 30 -3.85 2.49 -6.65
CA PHE A 30 -3.03 1.29 -6.74
C PHE A 30 -2.90 0.81 -8.18
N ASP A 31 -3.99 0.90 -8.95
CA ASP A 31 -3.96 0.54 -10.37
C ASP A 31 -3.11 1.51 -11.18
N LYS A 32 -3.30 2.81 -10.94
CA LYS A 32 -2.62 3.84 -11.73
C LYS A 32 -1.11 3.77 -11.60
N TYR A 33 -0.61 3.54 -10.38
CA TYR A 33 0.83 3.53 -10.11
C TYR A 33 1.40 2.14 -9.92
N ASN A 34 0.59 1.11 -10.17
CA ASN A 34 0.98 -0.29 -9.97
C ASN A 34 1.53 -0.53 -8.56
N LEU A 35 0.83 -0.03 -7.58
CA LEU A 35 1.22 -0.19 -6.18
C LEU A 35 1.04 -1.63 -5.72
N TRP A 36 0.27 -2.42 -6.46
CA TRP A 36 0.14 -3.87 -6.22
C TRP A 36 1.51 -4.54 -6.25
N GLU A 37 2.29 -4.24 -7.29
CA GLU A 37 3.62 -4.83 -7.43
C GLU A 37 4.56 -4.30 -6.35
N LEU A 38 4.49 -3.01 -6.06
CA LEU A 38 5.30 -2.42 -5.01
C LEU A 38 5.04 -3.10 -3.67
N ALA A 39 3.78 -3.26 -3.31
CA ALA A 39 3.39 -3.89 -2.05
C ALA A 39 3.83 -5.36 -2.01
N ASN A 40 3.70 -6.06 -3.13
CA ASN A 40 4.03 -7.47 -3.20
C ASN A 40 5.54 -7.69 -3.01
N LYS A 41 6.36 -6.92 -3.71
CA LYS A 41 7.81 -7.08 -3.60
C LYS A 41 8.37 -6.52 -2.30
N SER A 42 7.63 -5.64 -1.63
CA SER A 42 8.07 -5.03 -0.38
C SER A 42 7.51 -5.75 0.85
N TYR A 43 6.75 -6.82 0.66
CA TYR A 43 6.07 -7.51 1.75
C TYR A 43 7.01 -7.84 2.90
N PHE A 44 8.18 -8.40 2.58
CA PHE A 44 9.11 -8.86 3.61
C PHE A 44 9.54 -7.73 4.55
N LEU A 45 9.84 -6.57 3.98
CA LEU A 45 10.27 -5.42 4.78
C LEU A 45 9.09 -4.75 5.47
N TRP A 46 8.03 -4.54 4.75
CA TRP A 46 6.90 -3.78 5.26
C TRP A 46 6.19 -4.49 6.42
N HIS A 47 6.13 -5.82 6.40
CA HIS A 47 5.38 -6.52 7.44
C HIS A 47 6.09 -6.53 8.80
N ILE A 48 7.37 -6.21 8.84
CA ILE A 48 8.13 -6.14 10.09
C ILE A 48 8.37 -4.70 10.55
N GLU A 49 7.99 -3.73 9.73
CA GLU A 49 8.16 -2.32 10.05
C GLU A 49 6.83 -1.71 10.49
N SER A 50 6.91 -0.49 11.05
CA SER A 50 5.73 0.28 11.39
C SER A 50 4.93 0.61 10.13
N PRO A 51 3.58 0.58 10.20
CA PRO A 51 2.76 0.92 9.02
C PRO A 51 3.03 2.32 8.44
N GLU A 52 3.46 3.27 9.26
CA GLU A 52 3.81 4.61 8.78
C GLU A 52 4.90 4.55 7.72
N ASN A 53 5.79 3.55 7.82
CA ASN A 53 6.87 3.41 6.85
C ASN A 53 6.35 3.10 5.45
N PHE A 54 5.38 2.19 5.32
CA PHE A 54 4.89 1.90 3.97
C PHE A 54 4.00 3.03 3.44
N VAL A 55 3.33 3.77 4.30
CA VAL A 55 2.59 4.95 3.86
C VAL A 55 3.57 5.95 3.23
N GLN A 56 4.69 6.20 3.90
CA GLN A 56 5.70 7.12 3.40
C GLN A 56 6.32 6.61 2.08
N GLU A 57 6.63 5.32 2.01
CA GLU A 57 7.21 4.74 0.80
C GLU A 57 6.26 4.83 -0.39
N ILE A 58 4.96 4.58 -0.16
CA ILE A 58 3.96 4.72 -1.21
C ILE A 58 3.88 6.16 -1.68
N ASP A 59 3.84 7.10 -0.75
CA ASP A 59 3.79 8.53 -1.10
C ASP A 59 5.02 8.94 -1.90
N ASP A 60 6.20 8.49 -1.49
CA ASP A 60 7.44 8.80 -2.19
C ASP A 60 7.44 8.19 -3.59
N TYR A 61 6.94 6.97 -3.72
CA TYR A 61 6.87 6.28 -4.99
C TYR A 61 5.96 7.03 -5.97
N ILE A 62 4.80 7.47 -5.48
CA ILE A 62 3.85 8.23 -6.29
C ILE A 62 4.48 9.57 -6.70
N SER A 63 5.16 10.24 -5.79
CA SER A 63 5.75 11.55 -6.04
C SER A 63 6.87 11.51 -7.06
N SER A 64 7.51 10.36 -7.23
CA SER A 64 8.62 10.22 -8.16
C SER A 64 8.16 9.85 -9.59
N ARG A 65 6.86 9.72 -9.82
CA ARG A 65 6.31 9.34 -11.15
C ARG A 65 5.82 10.51 -11.97
#